data_d6bcf0a892636f3cb07293ab0dc2bebc
#
_entry.id   d6bcf0a892636f3cb07293ab0dc2bebc
#
_cell.length_a   1.000
_cell.length_b   1.000
_cell.length_c   1.000
_cell.angle_alpha   90.00
_cell.angle_beta   90.00
_cell.angle_gamma   90.00
#
_symmetry.space_group_name_H-M   'P 1'
#
loop_
_entity.id
_entity.type
_entity.pdbx_description
1 polymer ?
#
loop_
_entity_poly.entity_id
_entity_poly.type
_entity_poly.pdbx_seq_one_letter_code
_entity_poly.pdbx_strand_id
1 'polypeptide(L)'
;TMLPANWLNARRRTILVIFNPGNNLPLETFAIARYDVGEIFKKAWNPEKNPDQYDALANLINQKNPKKIGLNRSEYFAQADGLTSTEYQLFKKSLSRKNFKKIVSAEQLAIGWLETRSDLEMDYYTEICNIAHDIIKEGFSSNVVKPGTTSTDDIVWWYRERIRDLKLITWFHPTVDLQRSDNAEFDFLSAFSKSKNSNVIYPGDLLHVDFGITYLGLNTDTQQLAYVLRKDESVAPKELNDALKIGNNLQDI
;
A
#
# COMPACT_ATOMS: atom_id res chain seq x y z
N THR A 1 -17.69 10.30 3.12
CA THR A 1 -16.22 10.23 3.34
C THR A 1 -15.68 11.65 3.42
N MET A 2 -15.15 12.06 4.58
CA MET A 2 -14.45 13.33 4.71
C MET A 2 -13.07 13.19 4.05
N LEU A 3 -12.82 13.98 3.01
CA LEU A 3 -11.48 14.10 2.45
C LEU A 3 -10.61 14.94 3.41
N PRO A 4 -9.32 14.60 3.58
CA PRO A 4 -8.40 15.42 4.33
C PRO A 4 -8.37 16.85 3.82
N ALA A 5 -8.22 17.84 4.71
CA ALA A 5 -8.26 19.27 4.35
C ALA A 5 -7.20 19.66 3.30
N ASN A 6 -6.04 19.02 3.32
CA ASN A 6 -4.98 19.21 2.31
C ASN A 6 -5.41 18.75 0.91
N TRP A 7 -6.30 17.76 0.80
CA TRP A 7 -6.85 17.32 -0.49
C TRP A 7 -7.89 18.31 -1.02
N LEU A 8 -8.64 18.97 -0.13
CA LEU A 8 -9.61 19.98 -0.51
C LEU A 8 -8.95 21.22 -1.14
N ASN A 9 -7.69 21.48 -0.82
CA ASN A 9 -6.91 22.56 -1.39
C ASN A 9 -6.22 22.20 -2.71
N ALA A 10 -6.22 20.93 -3.12
CA ALA A 10 -5.61 20.44 -4.37
C ALA A 10 -6.45 20.78 -5.62
N ARG A 11 -7.00 21.98 -5.70
CA ARG A 11 -7.73 22.47 -6.88
C ARG A 11 -6.81 22.82 -8.06
N ARG A 12 -5.51 22.88 -7.81
CA ARG A 12 -4.52 23.24 -8.82
C ARG A 12 -3.79 21.99 -9.24
N ARG A 13 -3.98 21.62 -10.51
CA ARG A 13 -3.25 20.51 -11.10
C ARG A 13 -1.78 20.87 -11.19
N THR A 14 -0.93 19.98 -10.70
CA THR A 14 0.51 20.03 -10.86
C THR A 14 0.91 18.93 -11.82
N ILE A 15 1.58 19.30 -12.92
CA ILE A 15 2.11 18.32 -13.87
C ILE A 15 3.62 18.28 -13.68
N LEU A 16 4.13 17.13 -13.27
CA LEU A 16 5.55 16.88 -13.14
C LEU A 16 6.05 16.15 -14.38
N VAL A 17 7.17 16.60 -14.92
CA VAL A 17 7.78 16.04 -16.12
C VAL A 17 9.21 15.62 -15.80
N ILE A 18 9.53 14.38 -16.10
CA ILE A 18 10.90 13.84 -16.05
C ILE A 18 11.30 13.60 -17.50
N PHE A 19 12.34 14.28 -17.96
CA PHE A 19 12.89 14.13 -19.30
C PHE A 19 14.26 13.44 -19.24
N ASN A 20 14.39 12.34 -19.97
CA ASN A 20 15.65 11.66 -20.17
C ASN A 20 16.20 12.03 -21.56
N PRO A 21 17.27 12.85 -21.63
CA PRO A 21 17.89 13.23 -22.90
C PRO A 21 18.65 12.07 -23.57
N GLY A 22 18.90 10.97 -22.84
CA GLY A 22 19.74 9.86 -23.33
C GLY A 22 21.24 10.14 -23.22
N ASN A 23 22.04 9.23 -23.77
CA ASN A 23 23.51 9.35 -23.85
C ASN A 23 24.21 9.63 -22.52
N ASN A 24 23.72 9.03 -21.41
CA ASN A 24 24.22 9.22 -20.04
C ASN A 24 24.21 10.68 -19.54
N LEU A 25 23.43 11.55 -20.18
CA LEU A 25 23.19 12.89 -19.68
C LEU A 25 22.23 12.84 -18.47
N PRO A 26 22.36 13.79 -17.53
CA PRO A 26 21.52 13.83 -16.36
C PRO A 26 20.03 14.03 -16.74
N LEU A 27 19.14 13.46 -15.91
CA LEU A 27 17.71 13.69 -16.06
C LEU A 27 17.39 15.17 -15.84
N GLU A 28 16.47 15.67 -16.64
CA GLU A 28 15.89 17.00 -16.46
C GLU A 28 14.48 16.88 -15.88
N THR A 29 14.17 17.71 -14.91
CA THR A 29 12.87 17.68 -14.21
C THR A 29 12.18 19.02 -14.28
N PHE A 30 10.89 19.02 -14.63
CA PHE A 30 10.11 20.25 -14.82
C PHE A 30 8.77 20.16 -14.09
N ALA A 31 8.31 21.30 -13.59
CA ALA A 31 6.97 21.46 -13.04
C ALA A 31 6.16 22.44 -13.90
N ILE A 32 5.05 21.96 -14.44
CA ILE A 32 4.04 22.82 -15.06
C ILE A 32 3.03 23.17 -13.95
N ALA A 33 3.41 24.12 -13.12
CA ALA A 33 2.67 24.53 -11.94
C ALA A 33 2.71 26.06 -11.77
N ARG A 34 1.70 26.63 -11.10
CA ARG A 34 1.64 28.09 -10.81
C ARG A 34 2.55 28.47 -9.64
N TYR A 35 2.92 27.51 -8.80
CA TYR A 35 3.73 27.68 -7.58
C TYR A 35 4.98 26.78 -7.67
N ASP A 36 5.94 27.03 -6.81
CA ASP A 36 7.11 26.19 -6.70
C ASP A 36 6.75 24.87 -6.02
N VAL A 37 7.33 23.78 -6.56
CA VAL A 37 7.08 22.41 -6.09
C VAL A 37 8.33 21.79 -5.44
N GLY A 38 9.27 22.63 -5.04
CA GLY A 38 10.54 22.24 -4.44
C GLY A 38 11.71 22.28 -5.41
N GLU A 39 12.89 21.96 -4.90
CA GLU A 39 14.15 22.11 -5.63
C GLU A 39 14.35 21.07 -6.74
N ILE A 40 13.70 19.91 -6.63
CA ILE A 40 13.88 18.79 -7.57
C ILE A 40 13.28 19.12 -8.94
N PHE A 41 12.14 19.84 -8.98
CA PHE A 41 11.44 20.16 -10.22
C PHE A 41 11.49 21.65 -10.53
N LYS A 42 12.12 22.00 -11.65
CA LYS A 42 12.24 23.38 -12.11
C LYS A 42 10.91 23.88 -12.64
N LYS A 43 10.44 25.02 -12.18
CA LYS A 43 9.23 25.66 -12.69
C LYS A 43 9.38 26.00 -14.18
N ALA A 44 8.52 25.46 -15.02
CA ALA A 44 8.56 25.59 -16.48
C ALA A 44 7.30 26.22 -17.07
N TRP A 45 6.48 26.87 -16.24
CA TRP A 45 5.26 27.55 -16.69
C TRP A 45 5.12 28.94 -16.08
N ASN A 46 4.81 29.92 -16.95
CA ASN A 46 4.38 31.25 -16.55
C ASN A 46 2.96 31.49 -17.07
N PRO A 47 1.93 31.48 -16.19
CA PRO A 47 0.53 31.63 -16.61
C PRO A 47 0.18 33.04 -17.13
N GLU A 48 1.00 34.05 -16.85
CA GLU A 48 0.81 35.41 -17.39
C GLU A 48 1.17 35.47 -18.90
N LYS A 49 2.19 34.69 -19.30
CA LYS A 49 2.63 34.59 -20.71
C LYS A 49 1.86 33.53 -21.48
N ASN A 50 1.47 32.46 -20.84
CA ASN A 50 0.69 31.37 -21.41
C ASN A 50 -0.36 30.92 -20.42
N PRO A 51 -1.63 31.34 -20.53
CA PRO A 51 -2.66 31.02 -19.54
C PRO A 51 -3.08 29.55 -19.52
N ASP A 52 -2.85 28.80 -20.59
CA ASP A 52 -3.21 27.37 -20.65
C ASP A 52 -2.05 26.47 -20.22
N GLN A 53 -2.32 25.63 -19.21
CA GLN A 53 -1.32 24.72 -18.63
C GLN A 53 -0.91 23.61 -19.61
N TYR A 54 -1.86 23.08 -20.37
CA TYR A 54 -1.56 21.98 -21.31
C TYR A 54 -0.87 22.48 -22.58
N ASP A 55 -1.11 23.73 -22.98
CA ASP A 55 -0.34 24.36 -24.05
C ASP A 55 1.11 24.61 -23.61
N ALA A 56 1.33 25.02 -22.35
CA ALA A 56 2.67 25.13 -21.79
C ALA A 56 3.40 23.77 -21.77
N LEU A 57 2.70 22.70 -21.39
CA LEU A 57 3.24 21.33 -21.44
C LEU A 57 3.56 20.90 -22.88
N ALA A 58 2.66 21.17 -23.83
CA ALA A 58 2.86 20.84 -25.23
C ALA A 58 4.07 21.58 -25.84
N ASN A 59 4.28 22.84 -25.46
CA ASN A 59 5.45 23.62 -25.87
C ASN A 59 6.75 23.04 -25.31
N LEU A 60 6.77 22.62 -24.04
CA LEU A 60 7.92 21.92 -23.44
C LEU A 60 8.21 20.61 -24.19
N ILE A 61 7.19 19.81 -24.48
CA ILE A 61 7.32 18.57 -25.26
C ILE A 61 7.88 18.84 -26.66
N ASN A 62 7.42 19.88 -27.34
CA ASN A 62 7.93 20.27 -28.67
C ASN A 62 9.40 20.67 -28.59
N GLN A 63 9.78 21.46 -27.59
CA GLN A 63 11.16 21.88 -27.34
C GLN A 63 12.10 20.70 -27.10
N LYS A 64 11.67 19.75 -26.23
CA LYS A 64 12.46 18.57 -25.87
C LYS A 64 12.44 17.47 -26.93
N ASN A 65 11.43 17.45 -27.79
CA ASN A 65 11.22 16.49 -28.87
C ASN A 65 11.52 15.01 -28.47
N PRO A 66 10.85 14.48 -27.43
CA PRO A 66 11.12 13.13 -26.93
C PRO A 66 10.79 12.06 -27.97
N LYS A 67 11.43 10.89 -27.87
CA LYS A 67 11.10 9.71 -28.69
C LYS A 67 9.80 9.06 -28.24
N LYS A 68 9.55 9.01 -26.91
CA LYS A 68 8.33 8.47 -26.27
C LYS A 68 7.83 9.46 -25.22
N ILE A 69 6.53 9.46 -24.97
CA ILE A 69 5.86 10.28 -23.95
C ILE A 69 5.12 9.32 -23.03
N GLY A 70 5.68 9.07 -21.86
CA GLY A 70 5.06 8.22 -20.84
C GLY A 70 3.96 8.95 -20.09
N LEU A 71 2.80 8.34 -19.94
CA LEU A 71 1.68 8.83 -19.14
C LEU A 71 1.34 7.86 -18.02
N ASN A 72 0.87 8.38 -16.90
CA ASN A 72 0.36 7.60 -15.77
C ASN A 72 -0.98 6.94 -16.15
N ARG A 73 -0.90 5.94 -17.01
CA ARG A 73 -2.01 5.09 -17.45
C ARG A 73 -1.58 3.65 -17.38
N SER A 74 -2.39 2.82 -16.75
CA SER A 74 -2.18 1.38 -16.64
C SER A 74 -3.50 0.66 -16.81
N GLU A 75 -3.44 -0.51 -17.43
CA GLU A 75 -4.57 -1.43 -17.57
C GLU A 75 -4.65 -2.40 -16.39
N TYR A 76 -3.52 -2.66 -15.74
CA TYR A 76 -3.41 -3.72 -14.73
C TYR A 76 -3.10 -3.20 -13.31
N PHE A 77 -2.48 -2.03 -13.18
CA PHE A 77 -2.01 -1.49 -11.91
C PHE A 77 -2.68 -0.15 -11.58
N ALA A 78 -3.70 -0.18 -10.73
CA ALA A 78 -4.47 1.00 -10.35
C ALA A 78 -3.58 2.13 -9.78
N GLN A 79 -2.51 1.79 -9.05
CA GLN A 79 -1.57 2.77 -8.51
C GLN A 79 -0.75 3.49 -9.59
N ALA A 80 -0.61 2.89 -10.77
CA ALA A 80 0.08 3.50 -11.91
C ALA A 80 -0.89 4.22 -12.87
N ASP A 81 -2.21 4.15 -12.64
CA ASP A 81 -3.27 4.74 -13.46
C ASP A 81 -3.81 6.04 -12.83
N GLY A 82 -2.93 7.03 -12.67
CA GLY A 82 -3.24 8.29 -11.98
C GLY A 82 -3.77 9.42 -12.88
N LEU A 83 -3.88 9.22 -14.19
CA LEU A 83 -4.34 10.26 -15.12
C LEU A 83 -5.85 10.20 -15.32
N THR A 84 -6.58 11.25 -14.91
CA THR A 84 -8.02 11.29 -15.10
C THR A 84 -8.40 11.39 -16.59
N SER A 85 -9.60 10.93 -16.95
CA SER A 85 -10.12 11.03 -18.34
C SER A 85 -10.13 12.46 -18.85
N THR A 86 -10.54 13.43 -18.02
CA THR A 86 -10.56 14.85 -18.39
C THR A 86 -9.16 15.39 -18.68
N GLU A 87 -8.18 15.08 -17.84
CA GLU A 87 -6.80 15.50 -18.03
C GLU A 87 -6.20 14.90 -19.29
N TYR A 88 -6.47 13.63 -19.55
CA TYR A 88 -6.06 12.99 -20.79
C TYR A 88 -6.63 13.69 -22.03
N GLN A 89 -7.93 14.05 -22.02
CA GLN A 89 -8.57 14.76 -23.14
C GLN A 89 -7.99 16.17 -23.33
N LEU A 90 -7.76 16.92 -22.27
CA LEU A 90 -7.13 18.24 -22.33
C LEU A 90 -5.72 18.15 -22.90
N PHE A 91 -4.92 17.20 -22.41
CA PHE A 91 -3.57 16.95 -22.91
C PHE A 91 -3.57 16.56 -24.39
N LYS A 92 -4.46 15.63 -24.78
CA LYS A 92 -4.62 15.20 -26.18
C LYS A 92 -4.96 16.37 -27.10
N LYS A 93 -5.81 17.30 -26.66
CA LYS A 93 -6.23 18.47 -27.44
C LYS A 93 -5.05 19.42 -27.71
N SER A 94 -4.13 19.59 -26.79
CA SER A 94 -2.97 20.48 -26.90
C SER A 94 -1.80 19.86 -27.67
N LEU A 95 -1.79 18.54 -27.87
CA LEU A 95 -0.70 17.84 -28.54
C LEU A 95 -0.86 17.89 -30.10
N SER A 96 0.28 18.06 -30.79
CA SER A 96 0.35 17.78 -32.21
C SER A 96 0.09 16.30 -32.51
N ARG A 97 -0.45 16.00 -33.71
CA ARG A 97 -0.67 14.61 -34.17
C ARG A 97 0.61 13.77 -34.15
N LYS A 98 1.78 14.40 -34.39
CA LYS A 98 3.09 13.76 -34.34
C LYS A 98 3.42 13.31 -32.92
N ASN A 99 3.26 14.17 -31.93
CA ASN A 99 3.57 13.86 -30.53
C ASN A 99 2.54 12.91 -29.90
N PHE A 100 1.28 13.01 -30.30
CA PHE A 100 0.25 12.09 -29.86
C PHE A 100 0.58 10.61 -30.15
N LYS A 101 1.20 10.33 -31.31
CA LYS A 101 1.63 8.97 -31.68
C LYS A 101 2.79 8.42 -30.85
N LYS A 102 3.46 9.26 -30.05
CA LYS A 102 4.56 8.87 -29.17
C LYS A 102 4.11 8.48 -27.75
N ILE A 103 2.81 8.59 -27.45
CA ILE A 103 2.25 8.29 -26.14
C ILE A 103 2.37 6.78 -25.87
N VAL A 104 2.87 6.47 -24.68
CA VAL A 104 2.96 5.10 -24.12
C VAL A 104 2.56 5.13 -22.64
N SER A 105 2.27 3.97 -22.05
CA SER A 105 2.14 3.84 -20.59
C SER A 105 3.48 4.10 -19.91
N ALA A 106 3.44 4.76 -18.75
CA ALA A 106 4.56 4.92 -17.83
C ALA A 106 4.43 4.00 -16.60
N GLU A 107 3.61 2.95 -16.67
CA GLU A 107 3.36 2.07 -15.52
C GLU A 107 4.63 1.48 -14.92
N GLN A 108 5.59 1.07 -15.75
CA GLN A 108 6.85 0.50 -15.27
C GLN A 108 7.69 1.51 -14.46
N LEU A 109 7.61 2.81 -14.78
CA LEU A 109 8.26 3.85 -13.98
C LEU A 109 7.57 3.99 -12.61
N ALA A 110 6.24 3.98 -12.58
CA ALA A 110 5.48 4.08 -11.34
C ALA A 110 5.68 2.84 -10.46
N ILE A 111 5.64 1.64 -11.04
CA ILE A 111 5.87 0.38 -10.34
C ILE A 111 7.28 0.35 -9.76
N GLY A 112 8.31 0.62 -10.58
CA GLY A 112 9.69 0.61 -10.14
C GLY A 112 9.95 1.61 -9.00
N TRP A 113 9.31 2.78 -9.03
CA TRP A 113 9.40 3.73 -7.91
C TRP A 113 8.70 3.21 -6.65
N LEU A 114 7.52 2.61 -6.77
CA LEU A 114 6.77 2.05 -5.64
C LEU A 114 7.47 0.83 -5.01
N GLU A 115 8.19 0.05 -5.80
CA GLU A 115 8.92 -1.14 -5.33
C GLU A 115 10.31 -0.81 -4.76
N THR A 116 10.87 0.34 -5.08
CA THR A 116 12.22 0.70 -4.65
C THR A 116 12.20 1.26 -3.23
N ARG A 117 13.15 0.81 -2.42
CA ARG A 117 13.46 1.35 -1.09
C ARG A 117 14.92 1.78 -1.05
N SER A 118 15.21 2.85 -0.33
CA SER A 118 16.58 3.25 -0.01
C SER A 118 17.15 2.41 1.14
N ASP A 119 18.47 2.36 1.26
CA ASP A 119 19.13 1.66 2.37
C ASP A 119 18.64 2.17 3.72
N LEU A 120 18.47 3.50 3.86
CA LEU A 120 17.96 4.12 5.08
C LEU A 120 16.52 3.67 5.40
N GLU A 121 15.64 3.55 4.39
CA GLU A 121 14.29 3.00 4.60
C GLU A 121 14.35 1.55 5.05
N MET A 122 15.27 0.75 4.52
CA MET A 122 15.43 -0.65 4.90
C MET A 122 15.91 -0.83 6.34
N ASP A 123 16.78 0.05 6.84
CA ASP A 123 17.19 0.07 8.24
C ASP A 123 15.99 0.25 9.17
N TYR A 124 15.12 1.24 8.88
CA TYR A 124 13.90 1.45 9.67
C TYR A 124 12.85 0.36 9.45
N TYR A 125 12.80 -0.23 8.25
CA TYR A 125 11.77 -1.22 7.93
C TYR A 125 11.87 -2.47 8.78
N THR A 126 13.08 -2.94 9.06
CA THR A 126 13.33 -4.05 9.97
C THR A 126 12.74 -3.80 11.36
N GLU A 127 12.97 -2.61 11.92
CA GLU A 127 12.43 -2.23 13.23
C GLU A 127 10.88 -2.15 13.22
N ILE A 128 10.31 -1.60 12.15
CA ILE A 128 8.84 -1.50 12.01
C ILE A 128 8.21 -2.89 11.93
N CYS A 129 8.85 -3.83 11.21
CA CYS A 129 8.41 -5.23 11.15
C CYS A 129 8.48 -5.90 12.54
N ASN A 130 9.57 -5.69 13.29
CA ASN A 130 9.70 -6.22 14.64
C ASN A 130 8.60 -5.68 15.57
N ILE A 131 8.30 -4.38 15.50
CA ILE A 131 7.20 -3.78 16.27
C ILE A 131 5.86 -4.43 15.90
N ALA A 132 5.58 -4.65 14.61
CA ALA A 132 4.35 -5.31 14.17
C ALA A 132 4.25 -6.75 14.74
N HIS A 133 5.33 -7.51 14.68
CA HIS A 133 5.39 -8.86 15.26
C HIS A 133 5.21 -8.86 16.77
N ASP A 134 5.80 -7.92 17.50
CA ASP A 134 5.65 -7.81 18.95
C ASP A 134 4.21 -7.48 19.34
N ILE A 135 3.54 -6.59 18.60
CA ILE A 135 2.13 -6.28 18.82
C ILE A 135 1.27 -7.53 18.58
N ILE A 136 1.52 -8.27 17.50
CA ILE A 136 0.78 -9.52 17.20
C ILE A 136 0.98 -10.53 18.34
N LYS A 137 2.23 -10.73 18.77
CA LYS A 137 2.58 -11.65 19.87
C LYS A 137 1.91 -11.26 21.19
N GLU A 138 1.86 -9.98 21.50
CA GLU A 138 1.17 -9.47 22.68
C GLU A 138 -0.34 -9.74 22.59
N GLY A 139 -0.97 -9.45 21.43
CA GLY A 139 -2.40 -9.65 21.22
C GLY A 139 -2.85 -11.11 21.23
N PHE A 140 -1.97 -12.05 20.87
CA PHE A 140 -2.23 -13.48 20.95
C PHE A 140 -1.76 -14.12 22.27
N SER A 141 -1.23 -13.32 23.21
CA SER A 141 -0.81 -13.83 24.52
C SER A 141 -1.98 -14.17 25.43
N SER A 142 -1.71 -14.98 26.45
CA SER A 142 -2.67 -15.28 27.51
C SER A 142 -3.06 -14.07 28.37
N ASN A 143 -2.39 -12.93 28.22
CA ASN A 143 -2.80 -11.68 28.85
C ASN A 143 -4.04 -11.08 28.17
N VAL A 144 -4.16 -11.23 26.87
CA VAL A 144 -5.26 -10.70 26.04
C VAL A 144 -6.30 -11.78 25.76
N VAL A 145 -5.89 -12.95 25.27
CA VAL A 145 -6.79 -14.07 24.96
C VAL A 145 -7.15 -14.83 26.23
N LYS A 146 -8.44 -14.77 26.61
CA LYS A 146 -9.02 -15.58 27.69
C LYS A 146 -10.01 -16.55 27.07
N PRO A 147 -9.63 -17.82 26.85
CA PRO A 147 -10.50 -18.81 26.23
C PRO A 147 -11.86 -18.92 26.95
N GLY A 148 -12.95 -19.01 26.20
CA GLY A 148 -14.31 -18.99 26.70
C GLY A 148 -14.89 -17.60 27.00
N THR A 149 -14.10 -16.52 26.87
CA THR A 149 -14.53 -15.16 27.15
C THR A 149 -14.18 -14.19 26.01
N THR A 150 -12.92 -14.18 25.55
CA THR A 150 -12.45 -13.29 24.52
C THR A 150 -12.96 -13.75 23.15
N SER A 151 -13.49 -12.83 22.37
CA SER A 151 -13.85 -13.03 20.96
C SER A 151 -12.74 -12.55 20.01
N THR A 152 -12.81 -12.96 18.75
CA THR A 152 -11.91 -12.40 17.69
C THR A 152 -12.10 -10.90 17.53
N ASP A 153 -13.33 -10.39 17.66
CA ASP A 153 -13.62 -8.95 17.61
C ASP A 153 -12.95 -8.19 18.76
N ASP A 154 -12.90 -8.77 19.97
CA ASP A 154 -12.20 -8.16 21.12
C ASP A 154 -10.70 -8.00 20.83
N ILE A 155 -10.07 -8.99 20.19
CA ILE A 155 -8.65 -8.91 19.80
C ILE A 155 -8.44 -7.85 18.72
N VAL A 156 -9.32 -7.76 17.72
CA VAL A 156 -9.26 -6.72 16.69
C VAL A 156 -9.26 -5.32 17.33
N TRP A 157 -10.17 -5.08 18.26
CA TRP A 157 -10.23 -3.80 18.97
C TRP A 157 -9.03 -3.57 19.86
N TRP A 158 -8.52 -4.62 20.53
CA TRP A 158 -7.29 -4.55 21.31
C TRP A 158 -6.10 -4.11 20.42
N TYR A 159 -5.93 -4.68 19.23
CA TYR A 159 -4.89 -4.26 18.29
C TYR A 159 -5.03 -2.79 17.91
N ARG A 160 -6.24 -2.33 17.64
CA ARG A 160 -6.52 -0.93 17.33
C ARG A 160 -6.13 0.03 18.45
N GLU A 161 -6.45 -0.33 19.67
CA GLU A 161 -6.09 0.43 20.85
C GLU A 161 -4.58 0.42 21.09
N ARG A 162 -3.95 -0.73 20.92
CA ARG A 162 -2.50 -0.87 21.10
C ARG A 162 -1.71 -0.02 20.10
N ILE A 163 -2.12 0.00 18.83
CA ILE A 163 -1.54 0.87 17.79
C ILE A 163 -1.67 2.35 18.18
N ARG A 164 -2.85 2.75 18.65
CA ARG A 164 -3.11 4.12 19.12
C ARG A 164 -2.22 4.50 20.31
N ASP A 165 -2.07 3.61 21.29
CA ASP A 165 -1.28 3.87 22.49
C ASP A 165 0.20 4.02 22.16
N LEU A 166 0.69 3.30 21.17
CA LEU A 166 2.04 3.43 20.61
C LEU A 166 2.19 4.63 19.65
N LYS A 167 1.11 5.40 19.42
CA LYS A 167 1.07 6.55 18.48
C LYS A 167 1.44 6.16 17.04
N LEU A 168 1.17 4.93 16.66
CA LEU A 168 1.31 4.43 15.30
C LEU A 168 0.04 4.66 14.49
N ILE A 169 0.13 4.50 13.19
CA ILE A 169 -1.00 4.58 12.26
C ILE A 169 -1.34 3.16 11.79
N THR A 170 -2.60 2.81 11.79
CA THR A 170 -3.09 1.57 11.18
C THR A 170 -3.04 1.70 9.67
N TRP A 171 -2.40 0.76 8.97
CA TRP A 171 -2.45 0.75 7.52
C TRP A 171 -3.82 0.31 7.01
N PHE A 172 -4.33 -0.81 7.52
CA PHE A 172 -5.69 -1.30 7.27
C PHE A 172 -6.34 -1.78 8.58
N HIS A 173 -7.65 -2.03 8.56
CA HIS A 173 -8.33 -2.56 9.73
C HIS A 173 -7.88 -4.00 9.98
N PRO A 174 -7.28 -4.32 11.14
CA PRO A 174 -6.86 -5.68 11.43
C PRO A 174 -8.01 -6.67 11.34
N THR A 175 -7.74 -7.88 10.89
CA THR A 175 -8.70 -8.98 10.97
C THR A 175 -8.15 -10.10 11.83
N VAL A 176 -9.01 -10.73 12.60
CA VAL A 176 -8.69 -11.94 13.36
C VAL A 176 -9.76 -12.97 13.06
N ASP A 177 -9.34 -14.06 12.47
CA ASP A 177 -10.21 -15.19 12.14
C ASP A 177 -9.86 -16.39 13.00
N LEU A 178 -10.84 -17.29 13.21
CA LEU A 178 -10.60 -18.55 13.90
C LEU A 178 -11.06 -19.74 13.06
N GLN A 179 -10.30 -20.82 13.16
CA GLN A 179 -10.65 -22.13 12.62
C GLN A 179 -10.76 -23.12 13.77
N ARG A 180 -11.86 -23.89 13.76
CA ARG A 180 -12.18 -24.88 14.78
C ARG A 180 -12.24 -26.26 14.15
N SER A 181 -11.62 -27.27 14.79
CA SER A 181 -11.48 -28.62 14.24
C SER A 181 -12.80 -29.36 14.00
N ASP A 182 -13.88 -28.90 14.68
CA ASP A 182 -15.19 -29.54 14.57
C ASP A 182 -16.01 -29.06 13.36
N ASN A 183 -15.52 -28.06 12.63
CA ASN A 183 -16.09 -27.60 11.38
C ASN A 183 -15.53 -28.43 10.21
N ALA A 184 -16.28 -29.43 9.74
CA ALA A 184 -15.85 -30.37 8.72
C ALA A 184 -15.68 -29.79 7.30
N GLU A 185 -16.05 -28.54 7.07
CA GLU A 185 -15.90 -27.89 5.77
C GLU A 185 -15.22 -26.51 5.96
N PHE A 186 -13.95 -26.45 5.57
CA PHE A 186 -13.26 -25.17 5.36
C PHE A 186 -13.70 -24.60 4.01
N ASP A 187 -14.55 -23.60 4.03
CA ASP A 187 -14.84 -22.77 2.87
C ASP A 187 -14.05 -21.47 2.97
N PHE A 188 -13.04 -21.33 2.08
CA PHE A 188 -12.21 -20.12 1.98
C PHE A 188 -13.06 -18.85 1.80
N LEU A 189 -14.21 -18.95 1.13
CA LEU A 189 -15.14 -17.84 0.96
C LEU A 189 -15.94 -17.52 2.23
N SER A 190 -16.14 -18.49 3.12
CA SER A 190 -16.84 -18.27 4.40
C SER A 190 -15.96 -17.57 5.43
N ALA A 191 -14.63 -17.60 5.27
CA ALA A 191 -13.72 -16.80 6.09
C ALA A 191 -13.94 -15.29 5.91
N PHE A 192 -14.50 -14.88 4.76
CA PHE A 192 -14.89 -13.48 4.50
C PHE A 192 -16.37 -13.18 4.78
N SER A 193 -17.20 -14.19 5.00
CA SER A 193 -18.59 -14.02 5.38
C SER A 193 -18.74 -14.20 6.89
N LYS A 194 -19.11 -13.13 7.63
CA LYS A 194 -19.41 -13.20 9.07
C LYS A 194 -20.50 -14.26 9.31
N SER A 195 -20.07 -15.49 9.59
CA SER A 195 -20.95 -16.53 10.12
C SER A 195 -21.39 -16.09 11.52
N LYS A 196 -22.68 -16.18 11.81
CA LYS A 196 -23.27 -15.83 13.12
C LYS A 196 -22.90 -16.80 14.25
N ASN A 197 -21.96 -17.70 14.06
CA ASN A 197 -21.51 -18.63 15.09
C ASN A 197 -20.43 -17.93 15.92
N SER A 198 -20.67 -17.94 17.23
CA SER A 198 -19.83 -17.40 18.29
C SER A 198 -18.33 -17.23 17.90
N ASN A 199 -17.91 -15.97 17.72
CA ASN A 199 -16.49 -15.62 17.53
C ASN A 199 -15.68 -15.74 18.84
N VAL A 200 -16.25 -16.34 19.89
CA VAL A 200 -15.57 -16.61 21.17
C VAL A 200 -14.54 -17.70 20.96
N ILE A 201 -13.34 -17.44 21.42
CA ILE A 201 -12.17 -18.31 21.28
C ILE A 201 -12.19 -19.39 22.36
N TYR A 202 -11.92 -20.63 21.97
CA TYR A 202 -11.84 -21.78 22.88
C TYR A 202 -10.51 -22.52 22.72
N PRO A 203 -10.11 -23.34 23.73
CA PRO A 203 -8.98 -24.23 23.59
C PRO A 203 -9.12 -25.18 22.38
N GLY A 204 -8.09 -25.27 21.56
CA GLY A 204 -8.09 -26.04 20.31
C GLY A 204 -8.37 -25.21 19.06
N ASP A 205 -8.73 -23.93 19.19
CA ASP A 205 -8.89 -23.06 18.03
C ASP A 205 -7.52 -22.66 17.45
N LEU A 206 -7.47 -22.57 16.13
CA LEU A 206 -6.37 -21.95 15.38
C LEU A 206 -6.81 -20.53 15.02
N LEU A 207 -6.05 -19.54 15.43
CA LEU A 207 -6.26 -18.13 15.14
C LEU A 207 -5.36 -17.69 14.00
N HIS A 208 -5.87 -16.82 13.16
CA HIS A 208 -5.12 -16.13 12.12
C HIS A 208 -5.32 -14.62 12.30
N VAL A 209 -4.26 -13.85 12.17
CA VAL A 209 -4.32 -12.39 12.15
C VAL A 209 -3.76 -11.87 10.83
N ASP A 210 -4.42 -10.88 10.27
CA ASP A 210 -3.90 -10.02 9.22
C ASP A 210 -3.75 -8.62 9.80
N PHE A 211 -2.51 -8.10 9.84
CA PHE A 211 -2.13 -6.94 10.62
C PHE A 211 -1.10 -6.07 9.93
N GLY A 212 -1.34 -4.76 9.90
CA GLY A 212 -0.40 -3.81 9.34
C GLY A 212 -0.40 -2.47 10.04
N ILE A 213 0.80 -1.90 10.18
CA ILE A 213 1.04 -0.55 10.69
C ILE A 213 1.76 0.29 9.65
N THR A 214 1.60 1.61 9.76
CA THR A 214 2.32 2.60 8.96
C THR A 214 3.19 3.45 9.87
N TYR A 215 4.47 3.57 9.53
CA TYR A 215 5.41 4.48 10.17
C TYR A 215 6.39 5.05 9.15
N LEU A 216 6.64 6.38 9.20
CA LEU A 216 7.51 7.09 8.24
C LEU A 216 7.15 6.86 6.76
N GLY A 217 5.87 6.59 6.46
CA GLY A 217 5.43 6.27 5.11
C GLY A 217 5.69 4.82 4.66
N LEU A 218 6.26 3.98 5.53
CA LEU A 218 6.46 2.56 5.31
C LEU A 218 5.31 1.77 5.94
N ASN A 219 4.84 0.75 5.24
CA ASN A 219 3.74 -0.10 5.68
C ASN A 219 4.25 -1.51 5.96
N THR A 220 3.74 -2.14 7.03
CA THR A 220 3.89 -3.58 7.22
C THR A 220 2.61 -4.28 6.79
N ASP A 221 2.76 -5.51 6.33
CA ASP A 221 1.67 -6.42 6.01
C ASP A 221 2.10 -7.80 6.53
N THR A 222 1.56 -8.16 7.68
CA THR A 222 2.06 -9.29 8.46
C THR A 222 0.92 -10.20 8.84
N GLN A 223 1.00 -11.45 8.44
CA GLN A 223 0.06 -12.49 8.81
C GLN A 223 0.73 -13.50 9.74
N GLN A 224 0.05 -13.86 10.83
CA GLN A 224 0.54 -14.81 11.81
C GLN A 224 -0.56 -15.75 12.27
N LEU A 225 -0.13 -16.94 12.69
CA LEU A 225 -1.00 -17.97 13.24
C LEU A 225 -0.71 -18.16 14.73
N ALA A 226 -1.75 -18.46 15.50
CA ALA A 226 -1.62 -18.87 16.89
C ALA A 226 -2.59 -20.01 17.20
N TYR A 227 -2.13 -21.01 17.94
CA TYR A 227 -2.96 -22.10 18.40
C TYR A 227 -3.27 -21.93 19.89
N VAL A 228 -4.53 -22.06 20.25
CA VAL A 228 -5.00 -21.98 21.64
C VAL A 228 -4.84 -23.35 22.30
N LEU A 229 -3.82 -23.49 23.11
CA LEU A 229 -3.49 -24.77 23.78
C LEU A 229 -4.65 -25.30 24.60
N ARG A 230 -4.91 -26.62 24.52
CA ARG A 230 -5.79 -27.34 25.45
C ARG A 230 -5.11 -27.52 26.79
N LYS A 231 -5.87 -27.95 27.79
CA LYS A 231 -5.39 -28.03 29.20
C LYS A 231 -4.17 -28.93 29.39
N ASP A 232 -4.06 -29.97 28.59
CA ASP A 232 -3.03 -31.03 28.65
C ASP A 232 -1.94 -30.85 27.56
N GLU A 233 -2.00 -29.77 26.79
CA GLU A 233 -1.02 -29.45 25.75
C GLU A 233 0.00 -28.42 26.26
N SER A 234 1.27 -28.64 25.94
CA SER A 234 2.36 -27.68 26.18
C SER A 234 2.88 -27.04 24.89
N VAL A 235 2.54 -27.63 23.74
CA VAL A 235 2.88 -27.18 22.38
C VAL A 235 1.72 -27.45 21.45
N ALA A 236 1.68 -26.74 20.33
CA ALA A 236 0.69 -26.98 19.28
C ALA A 236 0.84 -28.41 18.70
N PRO A 237 -0.26 -29.03 18.22
CA PRO A 237 -0.22 -30.33 17.57
C PRO A 237 0.83 -30.43 16.46
N LYS A 238 1.43 -31.62 16.32
CA LYS A 238 2.50 -31.85 15.35
C LYS A 238 2.07 -31.52 13.92
N GLU A 239 0.86 -31.87 13.56
CA GLU A 239 0.27 -31.65 12.23
C GLU A 239 0.23 -30.15 11.86
N LEU A 240 -0.11 -29.27 12.81
CA LEU A 240 -0.11 -27.83 12.61
C LEU A 240 1.31 -27.28 12.47
N ASN A 241 2.25 -27.77 13.28
CA ASN A 241 3.66 -27.39 13.18
C ASN A 241 4.28 -27.84 11.86
N ASP A 242 3.96 -29.06 11.39
CA ASP A 242 4.43 -29.59 10.11
C ASP A 242 3.85 -28.79 8.94
N ALA A 243 2.56 -28.42 8.98
CA ALA A 243 1.90 -27.60 7.96
C ALA A 243 2.52 -26.19 7.91
N LEU A 244 2.74 -25.55 9.07
CA LEU A 244 3.40 -24.25 9.13
C LEU A 244 4.81 -24.30 8.54
N LYS A 245 5.58 -25.35 8.85
CA LYS A 245 6.92 -25.55 8.28
C LYS A 245 6.91 -25.68 6.77
N ILE A 246 5.92 -26.41 6.22
CA ILE A 246 5.76 -26.52 4.76
C ILE A 246 5.45 -25.15 4.14
N GLY A 247 4.53 -24.37 4.75
CA GLY A 247 4.20 -23.03 4.31
C GLY A 247 5.42 -22.09 4.31
N ASN A 248 6.18 -22.08 5.41
CA ASN A 248 7.37 -21.26 5.52
C ASN A 248 8.44 -21.65 4.49
N ASN A 249 8.68 -22.96 4.29
CA ASN A 249 9.63 -23.41 3.27
C ASN A 249 9.21 -22.99 1.84
N LEU A 250 7.91 -22.86 1.57
CA LEU A 250 7.43 -22.38 0.27
C LEU A 250 7.69 -20.87 0.09
N GLN A 251 7.65 -20.09 1.18
CA GLN A 251 7.96 -18.65 1.14
C GLN A 251 9.45 -18.39 0.90
N ASP A 252 10.32 -19.32 1.25
CA ASP A 252 11.79 -19.20 1.12
C ASP A 252 12.31 -19.56 -0.29
N ILE A 253 11.43 -19.94 -1.23
CA ILE A 253 11.77 -20.27 -2.63
C ILE A 253 11.70 -19.02 -3.52
#